data_32482f86969e75e0f8a5af0341a41ac2
#
_entry.id   32482f86969e75e0f8a5af0341a41ac2
#
_cell.length_a   1.000
_cell.length_b   1.000
_cell.length_c   1.000
_cell.angle_alpha   90.00
_cell.angle_beta   90.00
_cell.angle_gamma   90.00
#
_symmetry.space_group_name_H-M   'P 1'
#
loop_
_entity.id
_entity.type
_entity.pdbx_description
1 polymer ?
#
loop_
_entity_poly.entity_id
_entity_poly.type
_entity_poly.pdbx_seq_one_letter_code
_entity_poly.pdbx_strand_id
1 'polypeptide(L)'
;MIDELVREGARRMLAEALQAEVDDYIARFAADRDERGRRLVVRNGSHQPREVLTSSGAVEVVAPRVNDRRVDPGTGQRVRFSSAILPPWCRKTPKITEVLPLLYLHGLSSGDFVPALGEFLGSTAGLSAPVITKLTETWKAEQRAFAARDLSSVDYVYLWADGIHVNIRLEEHKLCLLVMIGVRADGRKELIALADGYRESTESWADLLRDAARRGMRAPVLAVGDGALGFWGALREVFPQAREQRCWFHKIGNVLGALPRSAHPGAKKALAEIWNAEDKRHALDAVRAFEATYGAKFGKAVTKITDDAEVLLAFYDFPAEHWIHLRTTNPIESTFATVRHRTKITRGPGSRAAGLAMAFKLIQAAQDRWRAVNAPHLVALVRAGATFVNGKLVERPDEVSHPEAA
;
A
#
# COMPACT_ATOMS: atom_id res chain seq x y z
N MET A 1 -11.65 -37.75 4.25
CA MET A 1 -10.62 -38.72 4.70
C MET A 1 -9.28 -38.06 5.02
N ILE A 2 -8.57 -37.38 4.06
CA ILE A 2 -7.27 -36.72 4.37
C ILE A 2 -7.44 -35.57 5.38
N ASP A 3 -8.37 -34.65 5.14
CA ASP A 3 -8.61 -33.51 6.02
C ASP A 3 -9.06 -33.96 7.43
N GLU A 4 -9.75 -35.06 7.51
CA GLU A 4 -10.22 -35.67 8.78
C GLU A 4 -9.05 -36.26 9.56
N LEU A 5 -8.12 -36.94 8.87
CA LEU A 5 -6.87 -37.46 9.45
C LEU A 5 -5.98 -36.30 9.95
N VAL A 6 -5.86 -35.23 9.17
CA VAL A 6 -5.07 -34.05 9.57
C VAL A 6 -5.67 -33.37 10.79
N ARG A 7 -7.00 -33.22 10.82
CA ARG A 7 -7.74 -32.63 11.95
C ARG A 7 -7.59 -33.46 13.23
N GLU A 8 -7.73 -34.78 13.11
CA GLU A 8 -7.56 -35.70 14.22
C GLU A 8 -6.09 -35.71 14.72
N GLY A 9 -5.13 -35.70 13.81
CA GLY A 9 -3.71 -35.56 14.15
C GLY A 9 -3.44 -34.25 14.89
N ALA A 10 -3.98 -33.13 14.42
CA ALA A 10 -3.85 -31.83 15.06
C ALA A 10 -4.48 -31.82 16.47
N ARG A 11 -5.64 -32.47 16.64
CA ARG A 11 -6.31 -32.62 17.94
C ARG A 11 -5.45 -33.36 18.93
N ARG A 12 -4.86 -34.48 18.53
CA ARG A 12 -3.98 -35.30 19.38
C ARG A 12 -2.72 -34.55 19.78
N MET A 13 -2.01 -33.96 18.80
CA MET A 13 -0.79 -33.19 19.06
C MET A 13 -1.05 -32.02 20.01
N LEU A 14 -2.15 -31.26 19.83
CA LEU A 14 -2.52 -30.19 20.75
C LEU A 14 -2.82 -30.70 22.17
N ALA A 15 -3.53 -31.82 22.30
CA ALA A 15 -3.85 -32.41 23.59
C ALA A 15 -2.55 -32.83 24.32
N GLU A 16 -1.64 -33.51 23.64
CA GLU A 16 -0.33 -33.91 24.17
C GLU A 16 0.54 -32.72 24.58
N ALA A 17 0.61 -31.69 23.72
CA ALA A 17 1.38 -30.49 24.00
C ALA A 17 0.85 -29.72 25.23
N LEU A 18 -0.49 -29.59 25.35
CA LEU A 18 -1.11 -28.96 26.51
C LEU A 18 -0.92 -29.78 27.79
N GLN A 19 -0.92 -31.10 27.67
CA GLN A 19 -0.66 -32.01 28.79
C GLN A 19 0.79 -31.84 29.26
N ALA A 20 1.75 -31.85 28.31
CA ALA A 20 3.18 -31.66 28.62
C ALA A 20 3.46 -30.29 29.26
N GLU A 21 2.83 -29.22 28.75
CA GLU A 21 2.95 -27.87 29.33
C GLU A 21 2.50 -27.83 30.80
N VAL A 22 1.38 -28.47 31.12
CA VAL A 22 0.85 -28.51 32.48
C VAL A 22 1.71 -29.38 33.39
N ASP A 23 2.17 -30.53 32.91
CA ASP A 23 3.00 -31.44 33.67
C ASP A 23 4.36 -30.79 33.97
N ASP A 24 4.98 -30.09 33.03
CA ASP A 24 6.19 -29.33 33.22
C ASP A 24 5.98 -28.18 34.24
N TYR A 25 4.86 -27.45 34.14
CA TYR A 25 4.53 -26.43 35.11
C TYR A 25 4.41 -26.99 36.54
N ILE A 26 3.69 -28.09 36.73
CA ILE A 26 3.51 -28.74 38.02
C ILE A 26 4.86 -29.25 38.55
N ALA A 27 5.71 -29.80 37.68
CA ALA A 27 7.03 -30.30 38.03
C ALA A 27 7.99 -29.21 38.56
N ARG A 28 7.97 -28.03 37.92
CA ARG A 28 8.77 -26.88 38.37
C ARG A 28 8.50 -26.44 39.80
N PHE A 29 7.28 -26.65 40.29
CA PHE A 29 6.83 -26.24 41.60
C PHE A 29 6.49 -27.44 42.51
N ALA A 30 7.07 -28.60 42.24
CA ALA A 30 6.85 -29.82 43.00
C ALA A 30 7.27 -29.74 44.46
N ALA A 31 8.27 -28.87 44.73
CA ALA A 31 8.78 -28.64 46.11
C ALA A 31 7.91 -27.69 46.93
N ASP A 32 7.06 -26.87 46.28
CA ASP A 32 6.22 -25.86 46.94
C ASP A 32 5.06 -26.56 47.68
N ARG A 33 5.09 -26.52 49.03
CA ARG A 33 4.13 -27.18 49.90
C ARG A 33 3.50 -26.19 50.89
N ASP A 34 2.28 -26.52 51.32
CA ASP A 34 1.64 -25.80 52.41
C ASP A 34 2.16 -26.30 53.79
N GLU A 35 1.75 -25.64 54.89
CA GLU A 35 2.11 -25.98 56.27
C GLU A 35 1.73 -27.44 56.65
N ARG A 36 0.83 -28.08 55.89
CA ARG A 36 0.43 -29.45 56.08
C ARG A 36 1.15 -30.42 55.14
N GLY A 37 2.18 -29.97 54.44
CA GLY A 37 2.99 -30.78 53.52
C GLY A 37 2.33 -31.09 52.18
N ARG A 38 1.15 -30.49 51.82
CA ARG A 38 0.45 -30.74 50.57
C ARG A 38 1.00 -29.81 49.50
N ARG A 39 1.14 -30.30 48.25
CA ARG A 39 1.58 -29.52 47.12
C ARG A 39 0.70 -28.29 46.88
N LEU A 40 1.26 -27.14 46.70
CA LEU A 40 0.58 -25.89 46.36
C LEU A 40 0.08 -25.86 44.89
N VAL A 41 0.80 -26.53 43.99
CA VAL A 41 0.49 -26.60 42.57
C VAL A 41 0.11 -28.05 42.23
N VAL A 42 -1.12 -28.22 41.79
CA VAL A 42 -1.67 -29.54 41.47
C VAL A 42 -2.58 -29.48 40.25
N ARG A 43 -2.71 -30.63 39.56
CA ARG A 43 -3.72 -30.81 38.51
C ARG A 43 -5.13 -30.78 39.11
N ASN A 44 -6.05 -30.14 38.38
CA ASN A 44 -7.46 -30.02 38.84
C ASN A 44 -8.46 -30.31 37.70
N GLY A 45 -8.42 -31.52 37.16
CA GLY A 45 -9.27 -31.92 36.06
C GLY A 45 -8.97 -31.21 34.75
N SER A 46 -10.01 -30.93 33.96
CA SER A 46 -9.92 -30.30 32.66
C SER A 46 -10.92 -29.15 32.52
N HIS A 47 -10.65 -28.24 31.59
CA HIS A 47 -11.62 -27.23 31.14
C HIS A 47 -12.74 -27.86 30.30
N GLN A 48 -13.84 -27.15 30.16
CA GLN A 48 -14.88 -27.53 29.18
C GLN A 48 -14.27 -27.57 27.77
N PRO A 49 -14.72 -28.52 26.92
CA PRO A 49 -14.32 -28.55 25.52
C PRO A 49 -14.56 -27.22 24.86
N ARG A 50 -13.64 -26.80 23.99
CA ARG A 50 -13.81 -25.60 23.15
C ARG A 50 -13.24 -25.82 21.77
N GLU A 51 -13.88 -25.24 20.80
CA GLU A 51 -13.36 -25.20 19.43
C GLU A 51 -12.30 -24.14 19.23
N VAL A 52 -11.23 -24.51 18.55
CA VAL A 52 -10.17 -23.62 18.07
C VAL A 52 -10.08 -23.75 16.57
N LEU A 53 -10.26 -22.65 15.87
CA LEU A 53 -10.17 -22.59 14.42
C LEU A 53 -8.71 -22.63 13.99
N THR A 54 -8.35 -23.63 13.19
CA THR A 54 -7.00 -23.84 12.64
C THR A 54 -7.02 -23.84 11.12
N SER A 55 -5.85 -23.86 10.49
CA SER A 55 -5.72 -24.02 9.02
C SER A 55 -6.24 -25.38 8.52
N SER A 56 -6.41 -26.36 9.40
CA SER A 56 -6.97 -27.69 9.09
C SER A 56 -8.45 -27.81 9.46
N GLY A 57 -9.11 -26.69 9.76
CA GLY A 57 -10.50 -26.63 10.22
C GLY A 57 -10.63 -26.43 11.73
N ALA A 58 -11.84 -26.56 12.22
CA ALA A 58 -12.14 -26.51 13.65
C ALA A 58 -11.61 -27.75 14.38
N VAL A 59 -10.90 -27.54 15.47
CA VAL A 59 -10.35 -28.59 16.32
C VAL A 59 -10.94 -28.41 17.73
N GLU A 60 -11.63 -29.43 18.23
CA GLU A 60 -12.09 -29.42 19.61
C GLU A 60 -10.91 -29.74 20.55
N VAL A 61 -10.72 -28.92 21.56
CA VAL A 61 -9.62 -29.03 22.52
C VAL A 61 -10.15 -29.02 23.95
N VAL A 62 -9.68 -29.99 24.74
CA VAL A 62 -9.95 -30.13 26.17
C VAL A 62 -8.63 -29.85 26.91
N ALA A 63 -8.45 -28.63 27.40
CA ALA A 63 -7.24 -28.24 28.08
C ALA A 63 -7.22 -28.66 29.55
N PRO A 64 -6.11 -29.22 30.09
CA PRO A 64 -6.03 -29.57 31.51
C PRO A 64 -6.02 -28.31 32.38
N ARG A 65 -6.52 -28.41 33.61
CA ARG A 65 -6.56 -27.30 34.57
C ARG A 65 -5.50 -27.48 35.65
N VAL A 66 -4.92 -26.39 36.06
CA VAL A 66 -3.99 -26.31 37.20
C VAL A 66 -4.68 -25.56 38.35
N ASN A 67 -4.57 -26.07 39.55
CA ASN A 67 -4.90 -25.36 40.78
C ASN A 67 -3.57 -24.93 41.41
N ASP A 68 -3.22 -23.64 41.24
CA ASP A 68 -2.07 -23.00 41.85
C ASP A 68 -2.54 -22.18 43.05
N ARG A 69 -2.10 -22.56 44.26
CA ARG A 69 -2.49 -21.93 45.52
C ARG A 69 -1.41 -20.95 46.00
N ARG A 70 -0.32 -20.81 45.28
CA ARG A 70 0.73 -19.86 45.64
C ARG A 70 0.19 -18.45 45.58
N VAL A 71 0.80 -17.61 46.41
CA VAL A 71 0.52 -16.17 46.44
C VAL A 71 1.79 -15.45 46.04
N ASP A 72 1.69 -14.53 45.13
CA ASP A 72 2.79 -13.68 44.73
C ASP A 72 3.16 -12.72 45.89
N PRO A 73 4.40 -12.77 46.37
CA PRO A 73 4.79 -11.99 47.54
C PRO A 73 4.82 -10.48 47.29
N GLY A 74 4.95 -10.03 46.04
CA GLY A 74 4.97 -8.62 45.66
C GLY A 74 3.58 -7.99 45.52
N THR A 75 2.63 -8.78 45.08
CA THR A 75 1.25 -8.29 44.78
C THR A 75 0.19 -8.77 45.78
N GLY A 76 0.51 -9.78 46.60
CA GLY A 76 -0.47 -10.44 47.49
C GLY A 76 -1.56 -11.20 46.74
N GLN A 77 -1.51 -11.32 45.43
CA GLN A 77 -2.50 -12.01 44.62
C GLN A 77 -2.15 -13.46 44.38
N ARG A 78 -3.20 -14.28 44.21
CA ARG A 78 -3.03 -15.69 43.89
C ARG A 78 -2.46 -15.85 42.48
N VAL A 79 -1.41 -16.67 42.34
CA VAL A 79 -0.83 -17.04 41.05
C VAL A 79 -1.84 -17.88 40.26
N ARG A 80 -1.91 -17.64 38.95
CA ARG A 80 -2.77 -18.40 38.04
C ARG A 80 -1.95 -18.94 36.89
N PHE A 81 -2.09 -20.22 36.63
CA PHE A 81 -1.55 -20.80 35.40
C PHE A 81 -2.31 -20.27 34.19
N SER A 82 -1.58 -19.86 33.17
CA SER A 82 -2.12 -19.54 31.84
C SER A 82 -1.26 -20.26 30.79
N SER A 83 -1.90 -21.10 29.98
CA SER A 83 -1.23 -21.80 28.90
C SER A 83 -0.64 -20.83 27.89
N ALA A 84 0.62 -20.98 27.53
CA ALA A 84 1.26 -20.24 26.44
C ALA A 84 0.83 -20.78 25.07
N ILE A 85 0.59 -22.10 24.99
CA ILE A 85 0.14 -22.78 23.77
C ILE A 85 -1.30 -22.37 23.43
N LEU A 86 -2.20 -22.41 24.43
CA LEU A 86 -3.62 -22.13 24.23
C LEU A 86 -4.18 -21.21 25.32
N PRO A 87 -3.97 -19.89 25.22
CA PRO A 87 -4.53 -18.92 26.16
C PRO A 87 -6.07 -19.06 26.30
N PRO A 88 -6.66 -18.71 27.46
CA PRO A 88 -8.10 -18.88 27.71
C PRO A 88 -9.03 -18.27 26.69
N TRP A 89 -8.63 -17.13 26.10
CA TRP A 89 -9.38 -16.35 25.12
C TRP A 89 -9.11 -16.79 23.67
N CYS A 90 -8.15 -17.69 23.41
CA CYS A 90 -7.79 -18.12 22.06
C CYS A 90 -8.92 -18.98 21.44
N ARG A 91 -9.50 -18.52 20.34
CA ARG A 91 -10.53 -19.22 19.55
C ARG A 91 -10.06 -19.53 18.13
N LYS A 92 -8.91 -19.03 17.73
CA LYS A 92 -8.31 -19.22 16.41
C LYS A 92 -6.80 -19.09 16.47
N THR A 93 -6.12 -19.81 15.58
CA THR A 93 -4.66 -19.72 15.45
C THR A 93 -4.21 -18.36 14.89
N PRO A 94 -2.96 -17.93 15.14
CA PRO A 94 -2.39 -16.71 14.54
C PRO A 94 -2.55 -16.71 13.02
N LYS A 95 -2.30 -17.82 12.34
CA LYS A 95 -2.42 -17.93 10.88
C LYS A 95 -3.81 -17.59 10.35
N ILE A 96 -4.87 -18.03 11.01
CA ILE A 96 -6.24 -17.64 10.67
C ILE A 96 -6.45 -16.14 10.89
N THR A 97 -5.88 -15.59 11.95
CA THR A 97 -5.97 -14.16 12.25
C THR A 97 -5.29 -13.32 11.17
N GLU A 98 -4.19 -13.79 10.58
CA GLU A 98 -3.46 -13.14 9.48
C GLU A 98 -4.19 -13.23 8.14
N VAL A 99 -4.91 -14.31 7.88
CA VAL A 99 -5.63 -14.52 6.62
C VAL A 99 -6.92 -13.68 6.53
N LEU A 100 -7.64 -13.49 7.64
CA LEU A 100 -8.92 -12.75 7.63
C LEU A 100 -8.80 -11.31 7.07
N PRO A 101 -7.78 -10.52 7.43
CA PRO A 101 -7.55 -9.21 6.81
C PRO A 101 -7.37 -9.28 5.30
N LEU A 102 -6.62 -10.26 4.80
CA LEU A 102 -6.37 -10.43 3.38
C LEU A 102 -7.66 -10.77 2.63
N LEU A 103 -8.48 -11.69 3.15
CA LEU A 103 -9.77 -12.03 2.57
C LEU A 103 -10.72 -10.83 2.55
N TYR A 104 -10.75 -10.04 3.63
CA TYR A 104 -11.52 -8.81 3.68
C TYR A 104 -11.02 -7.78 2.66
N LEU A 105 -9.72 -7.60 2.51
CA LEU A 105 -9.13 -6.71 1.51
C LEU A 105 -9.45 -7.16 0.08
N HIS A 106 -9.43 -8.47 -0.18
CA HIS A 106 -9.63 -9.03 -1.51
C HIS A 106 -11.08 -9.30 -1.89
N GLY A 107 -12.06 -8.90 -1.09
CA GLY A 107 -13.43 -8.84 -1.55
C GLY A 107 -14.50 -9.44 -0.67
N LEU A 108 -14.17 -10.27 0.33
CA LEU A 108 -15.18 -10.77 1.25
C LEU A 108 -15.67 -9.64 2.16
N SER A 109 -16.99 -9.41 2.19
CA SER A 109 -17.59 -8.53 3.20
C SER A 109 -17.63 -9.21 4.56
N SER A 110 -17.85 -8.45 5.63
CA SER A 110 -18.00 -9.03 6.97
C SER A 110 -19.17 -10.03 7.07
N GLY A 111 -20.20 -9.86 6.24
CA GLY A 111 -21.33 -10.78 6.15
C GLY A 111 -21.01 -12.08 5.41
N ASP A 112 -19.99 -12.05 4.54
CA ASP A 112 -19.63 -13.22 3.72
C ASP A 112 -18.61 -14.14 4.40
N PHE A 113 -17.99 -13.73 5.52
CA PHE A 113 -17.02 -14.58 6.21
C PHE A 113 -17.66 -15.86 6.77
N VAL A 114 -18.84 -15.74 7.38
CA VAL A 114 -19.52 -16.91 7.96
C VAL A 114 -19.92 -17.91 6.86
N PRO A 115 -20.65 -17.54 5.78
CA PRO A 115 -21.00 -18.49 4.75
C PRO A 115 -19.79 -19.02 3.97
N ALA A 116 -18.80 -18.19 3.65
CA ALA A 116 -17.66 -18.61 2.83
C ALA A 116 -16.61 -19.43 3.58
N LEU A 117 -16.32 -19.06 4.81
CA LEU A 117 -15.27 -19.70 5.61
C LEU A 117 -15.82 -20.69 6.63
N GLY A 118 -17.03 -20.49 7.14
CA GLY A 118 -17.65 -21.40 8.09
C GLY A 118 -17.83 -22.79 7.52
N GLU A 119 -18.29 -22.90 6.28
CA GLU A 119 -18.41 -24.19 5.58
C GLU A 119 -17.03 -24.81 5.29
N PHE A 120 -16.08 -23.99 4.80
CA PHE A 120 -14.74 -24.47 4.47
C PHE A 120 -13.94 -24.91 5.72
N LEU A 121 -14.06 -24.18 6.82
CA LEU A 121 -13.31 -24.46 8.06
C LEU A 121 -14.08 -25.31 9.05
N GLY A 122 -15.36 -25.60 8.79
CA GLY A 122 -16.23 -26.42 9.65
C GLY A 122 -16.67 -25.74 10.93
N SER A 123 -16.41 -24.42 11.10
CA SER A 123 -16.86 -23.64 12.26
C SER A 123 -16.93 -22.14 11.93
N THR A 124 -17.84 -21.45 12.61
CA THR A 124 -17.99 -19.98 12.54
C THR A 124 -17.29 -19.25 13.69
N ALA A 125 -16.60 -19.97 14.56
CA ALA A 125 -15.91 -19.40 15.72
C ALA A 125 -14.83 -18.39 15.29
N GLY A 126 -14.91 -17.16 15.82
CA GLY A 126 -13.95 -16.10 15.52
C GLY A 126 -14.14 -15.40 14.17
N LEU A 127 -15.23 -15.66 13.43
CA LEU A 127 -15.59 -15.02 12.16
C LEU A 127 -16.66 -13.91 12.30
N SER A 128 -16.85 -13.38 13.49
CA SER A 128 -17.92 -12.42 13.80
C SER A 128 -17.63 -11.00 13.33
N ALA A 129 -18.68 -10.19 13.15
CA ALA A 129 -18.58 -8.77 12.80
C ALA A 129 -17.64 -7.93 13.74
N PRO A 130 -17.59 -8.14 15.07
CA PRO A 130 -16.63 -7.49 15.95
C PRO A 130 -15.17 -7.69 15.57
N VAL A 131 -14.81 -8.81 14.95
CA VAL A 131 -13.44 -9.06 14.44
C VAL A 131 -13.07 -8.05 13.35
N ILE A 132 -14.01 -7.75 12.46
CA ILE A 132 -13.81 -6.77 11.38
C ILE A 132 -13.71 -5.35 11.94
N THR A 133 -14.53 -5.01 12.94
CA THR A 133 -14.45 -3.70 13.61
C THR A 133 -13.07 -3.52 14.24
N LYS A 134 -12.59 -4.51 14.99
CA LYS A 134 -11.26 -4.47 15.61
C LYS A 134 -10.15 -4.36 14.56
N LEU A 135 -10.27 -5.08 13.45
CA LEU A 135 -9.34 -5.01 12.34
C LEU A 135 -9.28 -3.60 11.73
N THR A 136 -10.44 -2.97 11.51
CA THR A 136 -10.52 -1.62 10.97
C THR A 136 -9.86 -0.60 11.91
N GLU A 137 -10.03 -0.74 13.23
CA GLU A 137 -9.36 0.14 14.21
C GLU A 137 -7.83 -0.06 14.19
N THR A 138 -7.35 -1.28 14.07
CA THR A 138 -5.92 -1.56 13.88
C THR A 138 -5.40 -0.87 12.63
N TRP A 139 -6.08 -0.98 11.50
CA TRP A 139 -5.68 -0.33 10.26
C TRP A 139 -5.69 1.19 10.33
N LYS A 140 -6.63 1.79 11.06
CA LYS A 140 -6.64 3.23 11.32
C LYS A 140 -5.42 3.67 12.13
N ALA A 141 -5.02 2.88 13.12
CA ALA A 141 -3.82 3.15 13.91
C ALA A 141 -2.55 3.04 13.07
N GLU A 142 -2.43 2.00 12.25
CA GLU A 142 -1.31 1.81 11.32
C GLU A 142 -1.23 2.93 10.29
N GLN A 143 -2.36 3.34 9.73
CA GLN A 143 -2.42 4.46 8.78
C GLN A 143 -1.97 5.77 9.43
N ARG A 144 -2.39 6.06 10.67
CA ARG A 144 -1.93 7.25 11.40
C ARG A 144 -0.42 7.20 11.68
N ALA A 145 0.10 6.06 12.11
CA ALA A 145 1.54 5.89 12.33
C ALA A 145 2.34 6.08 11.02
N PHE A 146 1.83 5.52 9.91
CA PHE A 146 2.40 5.73 8.59
C PHE A 146 2.39 7.21 8.18
N ALA A 147 1.28 7.91 8.40
CA ALA A 147 1.16 9.33 8.06
C ALA A 147 2.09 10.24 8.89
N ALA A 148 2.48 9.81 10.08
CA ALA A 148 3.38 10.56 10.97
C ALA A 148 4.86 10.15 10.85
N ARG A 149 5.20 9.14 10.00
CA ARG A 149 6.57 8.64 9.93
C ARG A 149 7.56 9.68 9.40
N ASP A 150 8.78 9.63 9.90
CA ASP A 150 9.90 10.43 9.39
C ASP A 150 10.27 10.03 7.94
N LEU A 151 10.50 11.01 7.09
CA LEU A 151 10.90 10.85 5.70
C LEU A 151 12.33 11.35 5.43
N SER A 152 13.02 11.90 6.43
CA SER A 152 14.34 12.52 6.26
C SER A 152 15.43 11.54 5.85
N SER A 153 15.28 10.27 6.23
CA SER A 153 16.23 9.19 5.90
C SER A 153 16.03 8.59 4.51
N VAL A 154 14.95 8.98 3.79
CA VAL A 154 14.63 8.42 2.48
C VAL A 154 14.69 9.51 1.41
N ASP A 155 15.34 9.19 0.32
CA ASP A 155 15.46 10.11 -0.82
C ASP A 155 14.61 9.63 -1.99
N TYR A 156 13.55 10.39 -2.31
CA TYR A 156 12.65 10.12 -3.42
C TYR A 156 13.06 10.97 -4.63
N VAL A 157 13.52 10.31 -5.67
CA VAL A 157 14.03 10.96 -6.89
C VAL A 157 12.90 11.28 -7.85
N TYR A 158 11.97 10.35 -8.03
CA TYR A 158 10.76 10.55 -8.82
C TYR A 158 9.54 10.48 -7.92
N LEU A 159 8.51 11.22 -8.28
CA LEU A 159 7.23 11.28 -7.58
C LEU A 159 6.09 11.08 -8.59
N TRP A 160 5.17 10.15 -8.33
CA TRP A 160 3.86 10.10 -8.97
C TRP A 160 2.80 10.59 -8.01
N ALA A 161 1.90 11.45 -8.50
CA ALA A 161 0.77 11.96 -7.76
C ALA A 161 -0.52 11.80 -8.57
N ASP A 162 -1.57 11.32 -7.93
CA ASP A 162 -2.88 11.16 -8.53
C ASP A 162 -3.97 11.08 -7.47
N GLY A 163 -5.21 11.40 -7.85
CA GLY A 163 -6.38 11.36 -6.99
C GLY A 163 -7.40 10.30 -7.42
N ILE A 164 -8.06 9.70 -6.44
CA ILE A 164 -9.15 8.77 -6.69
C ILE A 164 -10.37 9.09 -5.85
N HIS A 165 -11.54 9.11 -6.48
CA HIS A 165 -12.81 9.32 -5.79
C HIS A 165 -13.49 7.97 -5.51
N VAL A 166 -13.76 7.70 -4.24
CA VAL A 166 -14.43 6.47 -3.79
C VAL A 166 -15.71 6.81 -3.02
N ASN A 167 -16.77 6.00 -3.24
CA ASN A 167 -18.04 6.20 -2.53
C ASN A 167 -17.87 5.80 -1.05
N ILE A 168 -18.48 6.59 -0.16
CA ILE A 168 -18.65 6.25 1.26
C ILE A 168 -20.12 5.91 1.46
N ARG A 169 -20.38 4.82 2.18
CA ARG A 169 -21.74 4.43 2.51
C ARG A 169 -22.37 5.49 3.40
N LEU A 170 -23.58 5.91 3.08
CA LEU A 170 -24.35 6.90 3.83
C LEU A 170 -23.81 8.35 3.76
N GLU A 171 -22.85 8.64 2.87
CA GLU A 171 -22.40 10.02 2.60
C GLU A 171 -22.73 10.41 1.14
N GLU A 172 -23.18 11.65 0.93
CA GLU A 172 -23.44 12.18 -0.40
C GLU A 172 -22.14 12.46 -1.17
N HIS A 173 -21.11 12.89 -0.45
CA HIS A 173 -19.83 13.25 -1.03
C HIS A 173 -18.86 12.08 -1.03
N LYS A 174 -18.22 11.87 -2.18
CA LYS A 174 -17.15 10.87 -2.30
C LYS A 174 -15.94 11.26 -1.45
N LEU A 175 -15.26 10.26 -0.95
CA LEU A 175 -13.91 10.39 -0.41
C LEU A 175 -12.95 10.65 -1.57
N CYS A 176 -12.21 11.76 -1.55
CA CYS A 176 -11.15 12.04 -2.49
C CYS A 176 -9.81 11.62 -1.88
N LEU A 177 -9.29 10.48 -2.31
CA LEU A 177 -7.99 9.98 -1.87
C LEU A 177 -6.89 10.60 -2.73
N LEU A 178 -6.03 11.41 -2.12
CA LEU A 178 -4.81 11.93 -2.73
C LEU A 178 -3.67 10.96 -2.41
N VAL A 179 -2.96 10.48 -3.41
CA VAL A 179 -1.92 9.46 -3.28
C VAL A 179 -0.62 9.94 -3.89
N MET A 180 0.48 9.78 -3.16
CA MET A 180 1.83 10.01 -3.63
C MET A 180 2.67 8.72 -3.53
N ILE A 181 3.25 8.32 -4.65
CA ILE A 181 4.20 7.19 -4.75
C ILE A 181 5.54 7.73 -5.22
N GLY A 182 6.62 7.38 -4.52
CA GLY A 182 7.97 7.80 -4.87
C GLY A 182 8.85 6.68 -5.37
N VAL A 183 9.90 7.03 -6.10
CA VAL A 183 11.02 6.15 -6.42
C VAL A 183 12.22 6.58 -5.59
N ARG A 184 12.69 5.67 -4.76
CA ARG A 184 13.88 5.85 -3.94
C ARG A 184 15.14 5.85 -4.82
N ALA A 185 16.24 6.36 -4.29
CA ALA A 185 17.53 6.39 -5.00
C ALA A 185 18.03 4.99 -5.43
N ASP A 186 17.56 3.92 -4.77
CA ASP A 186 17.81 2.53 -5.12
C ASP A 186 16.86 1.97 -6.21
N GLY A 187 15.98 2.81 -6.75
CA GLY A 187 15.01 2.46 -7.80
C GLY A 187 13.73 1.80 -7.32
N ARG A 188 13.58 1.47 -6.03
CA ARG A 188 12.35 0.89 -5.48
C ARG A 188 11.24 1.93 -5.36
N LYS A 189 10.02 1.47 -5.60
CA LYS A 189 8.81 2.29 -5.45
C LYS A 189 8.26 2.17 -4.03
N GLU A 190 7.78 3.27 -3.48
CA GLU A 190 7.23 3.32 -2.12
C GLU A 190 6.06 4.30 -2.04
N LEU A 191 5.00 3.93 -1.30
CA LEU A 191 3.95 4.85 -0.92
C LEU A 191 4.53 5.94 0.01
N ILE A 192 4.45 7.20 -0.38
CA ILE A 192 4.93 8.33 0.41
C ILE A 192 3.83 8.84 1.33
N ALA A 193 2.67 9.13 0.74
CA ALA A 193 1.55 9.70 1.46
C ALA A 193 0.22 9.28 0.85
N LEU A 194 -0.79 9.23 1.71
CA LEU A 194 -2.18 9.01 1.39
C LEU A 194 -3.02 9.89 2.32
N ALA A 195 -3.83 10.76 1.76
CA ALA A 195 -4.71 11.63 2.52
C ALA A 195 -6.13 11.69 1.95
N ASP A 196 -7.07 12.09 2.80
CA ASP A 196 -8.41 12.47 2.41
C ASP A 196 -8.41 13.97 2.07
N GLY A 197 -8.50 14.28 0.78
CA GLY A 197 -8.65 15.64 0.29
C GLY A 197 -10.12 16.02 0.12
N TYR A 198 -10.46 17.28 0.35
CA TYR A 198 -11.81 17.77 0.04
C TYR A 198 -12.13 17.61 -1.45
N ARG A 199 -11.14 17.89 -2.31
CA ARG A 199 -11.09 17.67 -3.77
C ARG A 199 -9.62 17.59 -4.18
N GLU A 200 -9.34 17.36 -5.45
CA GLU A 200 -8.00 17.54 -6.01
C GLU A 200 -7.67 19.05 -6.19
N SER A 201 -7.93 19.83 -5.14
CA SER A 201 -7.67 21.27 -5.13
C SER A 201 -6.19 21.55 -4.83
N THR A 202 -5.74 22.75 -5.22
CA THR A 202 -4.36 23.19 -4.91
C THR A 202 -4.09 23.14 -3.41
N GLU A 203 -5.05 23.57 -2.59
CA GLU A 203 -4.91 23.56 -1.13
C GLU A 203 -4.73 22.14 -0.57
N SER A 204 -5.60 21.20 -0.98
CA SER A 204 -5.51 19.81 -0.51
C SER A 204 -4.17 19.17 -0.89
N TRP A 205 -3.65 19.43 -2.10
CA TRP A 205 -2.34 18.96 -2.52
C TRP A 205 -1.20 19.68 -1.80
N ALA A 206 -1.32 21.01 -1.58
CA ALA A 206 -0.32 21.77 -0.86
C ALA A 206 -0.19 21.30 0.59
N ASP A 207 -1.29 21.04 1.27
CA ASP A 207 -1.28 20.50 2.63
C ASP A 207 -0.57 19.14 2.70
N LEU A 208 -0.83 18.25 1.73
CA LEU A 208 -0.18 16.95 1.66
C LEU A 208 1.34 17.06 1.38
N LEU A 209 1.74 17.94 0.46
CA LEU A 209 3.14 18.19 0.14
C LEU A 209 3.88 18.91 1.29
N ARG A 210 3.28 19.92 1.92
CA ARG A 210 3.82 20.60 3.10
C ARG A 210 4.01 19.63 4.28
N ASP A 211 3.04 18.71 4.48
CA ASP A 211 3.17 17.67 5.48
C ASP A 211 4.35 16.74 5.18
N ALA A 212 4.50 16.28 3.95
CA ALA A 212 5.62 15.46 3.55
C ALA A 212 6.98 16.20 3.72
N ALA A 213 7.05 17.48 3.35
CA ALA A 213 8.24 18.32 3.55
C ALA A 213 8.56 18.49 5.03
N ARG A 214 7.56 18.77 5.89
CA ARG A 214 7.73 18.86 7.35
C ARG A 214 8.27 17.57 7.97
N ARG A 215 7.89 16.42 7.43
CA ARG A 215 8.40 15.11 7.83
C ARG A 215 9.80 14.78 7.25
N GLY A 216 10.43 15.73 6.57
CA GLY A 216 11.79 15.63 6.07
C GLY A 216 11.91 15.19 4.61
N MET A 217 10.81 15.06 3.84
CA MET A 217 10.90 14.75 2.42
C MET A 217 11.65 15.84 1.67
N ARG A 218 12.68 15.46 0.95
CA ARG A 218 13.37 16.33 0.01
C ARG A 218 12.60 16.46 -1.30
N ALA A 219 12.78 17.58 -2.00
CA ALA A 219 12.16 17.77 -3.30
C ALA A 219 12.55 16.64 -4.28
N PRO A 220 11.58 16.06 -5.01
CA PRO A 220 11.88 15.12 -6.08
C PRO A 220 12.56 15.85 -7.26
N VAL A 221 13.29 15.13 -8.07
CA VAL A 221 13.86 15.70 -9.32
C VAL A 221 12.76 15.86 -10.37
N LEU A 222 11.86 14.90 -10.46
CA LEU A 222 10.73 14.92 -11.39
C LEU A 222 9.45 14.45 -10.69
N ALA A 223 8.37 15.19 -10.88
CA ALA A 223 7.02 14.77 -10.50
C ALA A 223 6.18 14.46 -11.73
N VAL A 224 5.44 13.37 -11.69
CA VAL A 224 4.56 12.89 -12.76
C VAL A 224 3.12 12.92 -12.26
N GLY A 225 2.22 13.57 -12.98
CA GLY A 225 0.82 13.69 -12.58
C GLY A 225 -0.13 13.93 -13.75
N ASP A 226 -1.44 13.90 -13.47
CA ASP A 226 -2.46 14.34 -14.42
C ASP A 226 -2.37 15.88 -14.64
N GLY A 227 -3.11 16.37 -15.62
CA GLY A 227 -3.25 17.78 -15.91
C GLY A 227 -4.03 18.60 -14.88
N ALA A 228 -4.41 18.04 -13.74
CA ALA A 228 -5.13 18.74 -12.68
C ALA A 228 -4.30 19.92 -12.15
N LEU A 229 -4.77 21.14 -12.35
CA LEU A 229 -4.06 22.37 -11.98
C LEU A 229 -3.74 22.44 -10.47
N GLY A 230 -4.53 21.79 -9.62
CA GLY A 230 -4.33 21.79 -8.18
C GLY A 230 -2.99 21.21 -7.75
N PHE A 231 -2.59 20.06 -8.28
CA PHE A 231 -1.31 19.43 -7.93
C PHE A 231 -0.10 20.29 -8.36
N TRP A 232 -0.13 20.80 -9.58
CA TRP A 232 1.00 21.58 -10.12
C TRP A 232 1.20 22.91 -9.40
N GLY A 233 0.11 23.60 -9.05
CA GLY A 233 0.17 24.79 -8.21
C GLY A 233 0.83 24.51 -6.86
N ALA A 234 0.41 23.45 -6.21
CA ALA A 234 0.97 23.02 -4.93
C ALA A 234 2.44 22.57 -5.03
N LEU A 235 2.81 21.87 -6.10
CA LEU A 235 4.19 21.42 -6.33
C LEU A 235 5.15 22.62 -6.48
N ARG A 236 4.76 23.62 -7.29
CA ARG A 236 5.57 24.84 -7.49
C ARG A 236 5.74 25.64 -6.20
N GLU A 237 4.74 25.63 -5.34
CA GLU A 237 4.81 26.32 -4.05
C GLU A 237 5.74 25.59 -3.07
N VAL A 238 5.60 24.27 -2.92
CA VAL A 238 6.30 23.51 -1.89
C VAL A 238 7.67 23.02 -2.35
N PHE A 239 7.77 22.60 -3.59
CA PHE A 239 9.00 22.07 -4.22
C PHE A 239 9.29 22.73 -5.56
N PRO A 240 9.61 24.04 -5.59
CA PRO A 240 9.78 24.82 -6.83
C PRO A 240 10.88 24.31 -7.75
N GLN A 241 11.84 23.55 -7.23
CA GLN A 241 12.92 22.95 -8.01
C GLN A 241 12.56 21.63 -8.68
N ALA A 242 11.39 21.05 -8.34
CA ALA A 242 10.95 19.81 -8.95
C ALA A 242 10.48 20.06 -10.39
N ARG A 243 10.95 19.26 -11.33
CA ARG A 243 10.49 19.32 -12.72
C ARG A 243 9.12 18.66 -12.85
N GLU A 244 8.33 19.12 -13.81
CA GLU A 244 6.98 18.61 -14.09
C GLU A 244 7.00 17.69 -15.30
N GLN A 245 6.30 16.55 -15.21
CA GLN A 245 5.98 15.66 -16.31
C GLN A 245 4.48 15.38 -16.33
N ARG A 246 3.80 15.80 -17.37
CA ARG A 246 2.38 15.48 -17.54
C ARG A 246 2.18 14.06 -18.03
N CYS A 247 1.19 13.38 -17.44
CA CYS A 247 0.83 12.00 -17.81
C CYS A 247 0.26 11.94 -19.23
N TRP A 248 0.90 11.19 -20.12
CA TRP A 248 0.44 11.01 -21.49
C TRP A 248 -0.89 10.27 -21.59
N PHE A 249 -1.17 9.32 -20.69
CA PHE A 249 -2.45 8.61 -20.70
C PHE A 249 -3.64 9.56 -20.51
N HIS A 250 -3.59 10.42 -19.50
CA HIS A 250 -4.60 11.43 -19.24
C HIS A 250 -4.64 12.48 -20.37
N LYS A 251 -3.48 12.90 -20.87
CA LYS A 251 -3.41 13.87 -21.97
C LYS A 251 -4.07 13.36 -23.24
N ILE A 252 -3.84 12.11 -23.62
CA ILE A 252 -4.50 11.48 -24.76
C ILE A 252 -6.02 11.49 -24.56
N GLY A 253 -6.50 11.11 -23.38
CA GLY A 253 -7.93 11.19 -23.05
C GLY A 253 -8.52 12.58 -23.23
N ASN A 254 -7.80 13.60 -22.74
CA ASN A 254 -8.21 15.01 -22.84
C ASN A 254 -8.23 15.54 -24.29
N VAL A 255 -7.28 15.13 -25.12
CA VAL A 255 -7.26 15.46 -26.55
C VAL A 255 -8.40 14.80 -27.30
N LEU A 256 -8.58 13.49 -27.08
CA LEU A 256 -9.68 12.75 -27.74
C LEU A 256 -11.06 13.27 -27.32
N GLY A 257 -11.23 13.70 -26.07
CA GLY A 257 -12.46 14.35 -25.61
C GLY A 257 -12.78 15.67 -26.29
N ALA A 258 -11.79 16.33 -26.93
CA ALA A 258 -11.97 17.53 -27.76
C ALA A 258 -12.13 17.24 -29.26
N LEU A 259 -12.16 15.96 -29.65
CA LEU A 259 -12.27 15.49 -31.01
C LEU A 259 -13.60 14.70 -31.23
N PRO A 260 -14.21 14.74 -32.42
CA PRO A 260 -15.31 13.85 -32.74
C PRO A 260 -14.83 12.40 -32.81
N ARG A 261 -15.70 11.45 -32.49
CA ARG A 261 -15.35 10.01 -32.45
C ARG A 261 -14.73 9.48 -33.74
N SER A 262 -15.15 10.02 -34.90
CA SER A 262 -14.61 9.66 -36.21
C SER A 262 -13.11 9.99 -36.36
N ALA A 263 -12.61 11.01 -35.66
CA ALA A 263 -11.21 11.41 -35.72
C ALA A 263 -10.33 10.61 -34.71
N HIS A 264 -10.90 9.89 -33.73
CA HIS A 264 -10.15 9.21 -32.69
C HIS A 264 -9.10 8.21 -33.18
N PRO A 265 -9.36 7.33 -34.19
CA PRO A 265 -8.35 6.38 -34.64
C PRO A 265 -7.10 7.05 -35.20
N GLY A 266 -7.28 8.05 -36.07
CA GLY A 266 -6.16 8.82 -36.63
C GLY A 266 -5.41 9.65 -35.58
N ALA A 267 -6.15 10.32 -34.69
CA ALA A 267 -5.54 11.11 -33.61
C ALA A 267 -4.75 10.23 -32.63
N LYS A 268 -5.26 9.04 -32.26
CA LYS A 268 -4.49 8.11 -31.40
C LYS A 268 -3.18 7.70 -32.04
N LYS A 269 -3.17 7.41 -33.36
CA LYS A 269 -1.95 7.07 -34.07
C LYS A 269 -0.96 8.23 -34.07
N ALA A 270 -1.40 9.44 -34.43
CA ALA A 270 -0.56 10.62 -34.46
C ALA A 270 -0.02 11.01 -33.07
N LEU A 271 -0.84 10.88 -32.00
CA LEU A 271 -0.37 11.07 -30.63
C LEU A 271 0.66 10.01 -30.22
N ALA A 272 0.48 8.75 -30.67
CA ALA A 272 1.46 7.70 -30.39
C ALA A 272 2.82 7.96 -31.04
N GLU A 273 2.86 8.60 -32.18
CA GLU A 273 4.11 9.02 -32.85
C GLU A 273 4.88 10.06 -32.02
N ILE A 274 4.17 10.93 -31.25
CA ILE A 274 4.81 11.92 -30.39
C ILE A 274 5.50 11.24 -29.21
N TRP A 275 4.77 10.43 -28.43
CA TRP A 275 5.28 9.91 -27.15
C TRP A 275 6.16 8.66 -27.30
N ASN A 276 6.18 8.03 -28.48
CA ASN A 276 7.07 6.92 -28.80
C ASN A 276 8.22 7.33 -29.75
N ALA A 277 8.39 8.63 -30.02
CA ALA A 277 9.51 9.10 -30.83
C ALA A 277 10.85 8.67 -30.23
N GLU A 278 11.84 8.45 -31.08
CA GLU A 278 13.16 7.99 -30.67
C GLU A 278 13.95 9.05 -29.86
N ASP A 279 13.64 10.32 -30.08
CA ASP A 279 14.23 11.46 -29.37
C ASP A 279 13.26 12.65 -29.29
N LYS A 280 13.65 13.67 -28.50
CA LYS A 280 12.83 14.88 -28.26
C LYS A 280 12.59 15.68 -29.53
N ARG A 281 13.57 15.72 -30.47
CA ARG A 281 13.44 16.44 -31.75
C ARG A 281 12.35 15.80 -32.62
N HIS A 282 12.40 14.48 -32.80
CA HIS A 282 11.37 13.75 -33.56
C HIS A 282 9.99 13.85 -32.89
N ALA A 283 9.94 13.88 -31.55
CA ALA A 283 8.70 14.13 -30.83
C ALA A 283 8.11 15.51 -31.15
N LEU A 284 8.94 16.56 -31.19
CA LEU A 284 8.52 17.92 -31.56
C LEU A 284 8.10 18.01 -33.04
N ASP A 285 8.77 17.29 -33.94
CA ASP A 285 8.37 17.18 -35.35
C ASP A 285 6.98 16.52 -35.45
N ALA A 286 6.71 15.47 -34.69
CA ALA A 286 5.40 14.83 -34.64
C ALA A 286 4.32 15.75 -34.02
N VAL A 287 4.66 16.60 -33.04
CA VAL A 287 3.74 17.63 -32.52
C VAL A 287 3.34 18.61 -33.65
N ARG A 288 4.32 19.09 -34.44
CA ARG A 288 4.07 19.96 -35.59
C ARG A 288 3.19 19.28 -36.65
N ALA A 289 3.42 18.01 -36.93
CA ALA A 289 2.61 17.21 -37.84
C ALA A 289 1.17 17.04 -37.34
N PHE A 290 1.00 16.83 -36.02
CA PHE A 290 -0.32 16.79 -35.39
C PHE A 290 -1.05 18.13 -35.52
N GLU A 291 -0.36 19.24 -35.27
CA GLU A 291 -0.90 20.60 -35.44
C GLU A 291 -1.32 20.89 -36.87
N ALA A 292 -0.47 20.57 -37.86
CA ALA A 292 -0.79 20.75 -39.27
C ALA A 292 -2.02 19.94 -39.70
N THR A 293 -2.19 18.72 -39.15
CA THR A 293 -3.28 17.82 -39.53
C THR A 293 -4.61 18.23 -38.89
N TYR A 294 -4.60 18.62 -37.64
CA TYR A 294 -5.82 18.82 -36.83
C TYR A 294 -6.12 20.28 -36.51
N GLY A 295 -5.13 21.19 -36.64
CA GLY A 295 -5.23 22.59 -36.18
C GLY A 295 -6.37 23.38 -36.84
N ALA A 296 -6.52 23.25 -38.13
CA ALA A 296 -7.54 24.01 -38.90
C ALA A 296 -8.99 23.71 -38.44
N LYS A 297 -9.27 22.48 -38.03
CA LYS A 297 -10.65 22.06 -37.66
C LYS A 297 -10.83 21.89 -36.15
N PHE A 298 -9.75 21.56 -35.41
CA PHE A 298 -9.82 21.13 -34.01
C PHE A 298 -8.78 21.85 -33.15
N GLY A 299 -8.66 23.16 -33.28
CA GLY A 299 -7.67 23.97 -32.57
C GLY A 299 -7.62 23.69 -31.06
N LYS A 300 -8.80 23.53 -30.42
CA LYS A 300 -8.88 23.17 -28.98
C LYS A 300 -8.23 21.83 -28.61
N ALA A 301 -8.18 20.88 -29.54
CA ALA A 301 -7.50 19.61 -29.32
C ALA A 301 -5.97 19.78 -29.48
N VAL A 302 -5.54 20.60 -30.43
CA VAL A 302 -4.14 20.91 -30.71
C VAL A 302 -3.52 21.69 -29.56
N THR A 303 -4.15 22.78 -29.07
CA THR A 303 -3.62 23.58 -27.95
C THR A 303 -3.37 22.75 -26.69
N LYS A 304 -4.13 21.69 -26.46
CA LYS A 304 -3.86 20.75 -25.35
C LYS A 304 -2.49 20.07 -25.45
N ILE A 305 -1.91 19.96 -26.63
CA ILE A 305 -0.59 19.37 -26.84
C ILE A 305 0.47 20.47 -26.94
N THR A 306 0.23 21.50 -27.74
CA THR A 306 1.24 22.56 -28.00
C THR A 306 1.54 23.37 -26.76
N ASP A 307 0.53 23.72 -25.96
CA ASP A 307 0.71 24.52 -24.73
C ASP A 307 1.46 23.74 -23.63
N ASP A 308 1.37 22.43 -23.64
CA ASP A 308 1.99 21.56 -22.65
C ASP A 308 3.18 20.76 -23.19
N ALA A 309 3.67 21.06 -24.40
CA ALA A 309 4.70 20.26 -25.08
C ALA A 309 5.97 20.08 -24.24
N GLU A 310 6.44 21.13 -23.56
CA GLU A 310 7.61 21.07 -22.70
C GLU A 310 7.45 20.06 -21.56
N VAL A 311 6.37 20.15 -20.81
CA VAL A 311 6.10 19.28 -19.66
C VAL A 311 5.63 17.86 -20.09
N LEU A 312 5.16 17.70 -21.33
CA LEU A 312 4.83 16.38 -21.89
C LEU A 312 6.09 15.62 -22.34
N LEU A 313 7.13 16.33 -22.76
CA LEU A 313 8.36 15.79 -23.29
C LEU A 313 9.54 15.87 -22.32
N ALA A 314 9.29 16.24 -21.05
CA ALA A 314 10.35 16.36 -20.04
C ALA A 314 11.07 15.03 -19.77
N PHE A 315 10.38 13.89 -19.94
CA PHE A 315 10.96 12.57 -19.72
C PHE A 315 12.16 12.26 -20.64
N TYR A 316 12.29 12.89 -21.81
CA TYR A 316 13.44 12.70 -22.70
C TYR A 316 14.78 13.16 -22.10
N ASP A 317 14.73 14.00 -21.08
CA ASP A 317 15.90 14.51 -20.35
C ASP A 317 16.29 13.60 -19.17
N PHE A 318 15.79 12.35 -19.16
CA PHE A 318 16.06 11.32 -18.17
C PHE A 318 16.50 10.01 -18.85
N PRO A 319 17.07 9.02 -18.13
CA PRO A 319 17.50 7.76 -18.72
C PRO A 319 16.42 7.11 -19.60
N ALA A 320 16.79 6.61 -20.77
CA ALA A 320 15.83 6.01 -21.70
C ALA A 320 15.09 4.82 -21.09
N GLU A 321 15.75 4.06 -20.23
CA GLU A 321 15.18 2.94 -19.50
C GLU A 321 14.06 3.35 -18.53
N HIS A 322 14.08 4.62 -18.08
CA HIS A 322 13.07 5.18 -17.19
C HIS A 322 11.84 5.71 -17.94
N TRP A 323 11.89 6.00 -19.22
CA TRP A 323 10.81 6.66 -19.96
C TRP A 323 9.46 5.95 -19.83
N ILE A 324 9.46 4.63 -19.88
CA ILE A 324 8.25 3.83 -19.74
C ILE A 324 7.53 4.07 -18.38
N HIS A 325 8.30 4.42 -17.37
CA HIS A 325 7.78 4.71 -16.02
C HIS A 325 7.40 6.17 -15.86
N LEU A 326 8.12 7.10 -16.52
CA LEU A 326 7.98 8.54 -16.29
C LEU A 326 6.88 9.19 -17.12
N ARG A 327 6.59 8.69 -18.31
CA ARG A 327 5.59 9.30 -19.21
C ARG A 327 4.14 9.05 -18.82
N THR A 328 3.86 8.21 -17.83
CA THR A 328 2.49 7.91 -17.35
C THR A 328 2.40 7.73 -15.85
N THR A 329 1.18 7.83 -15.30
CA THR A 329 0.86 7.52 -13.90
C THR A 329 0.47 6.04 -13.68
N ASN A 330 0.79 5.15 -14.61
CA ASN A 330 0.49 3.71 -14.52
C ASN A 330 0.83 3.06 -13.16
N PRO A 331 1.93 3.43 -12.46
CA PRO A 331 2.23 2.88 -11.13
C PRO A 331 1.10 3.11 -10.12
N ILE A 332 0.43 4.26 -10.18
CA ILE A 332 -0.73 4.58 -9.31
C ILE A 332 -2.02 3.97 -9.87
N GLU A 333 -2.26 4.07 -11.16
CA GLU A 333 -3.51 3.62 -11.77
C GLU A 333 -3.78 2.13 -11.56
N SER A 334 -2.76 1.28 -11.69
CA SER A 334 -2.88 -0.15 -11.41
C SER A 334 -3.27 -0.43 -9.95
N THR A 335 -2.76 0.38 -9.02
CA THR A 335 -3.10 0.31 -7.60
C THR A 335 -4.54 0.79 -7.36
N PHE A 336 -4.95 1.86 -8.03
CA PHE A 336 -6.32 2.38 -7.96
C PHE A 336 -7.37 1.38 -8.49
N ALA A 337 -7.04 0.57 -9.48
CA ALA A 337 -7.94 -0.48 -9.95
C ALA A 337 -8.35 -1.43 -8.81
N THR A 338 -7.41 -1.82 -7.95
CA THR A 338 -7.69 -2.65 -6.78
C THR A 338 -8.58 -1.92 -5.76
N VAL A 339 -8.31 -0.65 -5.48
CA VAL A 339 -9.12 0.16 -4.55
C VAL A 339 -10.54 0.34 -5.09
N ARG A 340 -10.68 0.68 -6.39
CA ARG A 340 -12.00 0.83 -7.06
C ARG A 340 -12.78 -0.48 -7.03
N HIS A 341 -12.15 -1.60 -7.34
CA HIS A 341 -12.79 -2.91 -7.31
C HIS A 341 -13.35 -3.22 -5.92
N ARG A 342 -12.53 -3.05 -4.89
CA ARG A 342 -12.94 -3.31 -3.50
C ARG A 342 -14.09 -2.41 -3.05
N THR A 343 -14.01 -1.12 -3.30
CA THR A 343 -15.06 -0.17 -2.91
C THR A 343 -16.37 -0.41 -3.66
N LYS A 344 -16.30 -0.86 -4.92
CA LYS A 344 -17.49 -1.23 -5.71
C LYS A 344 -18.20 -2.45 -5.10
N ILE A 345 -17.47 -3.53 -4.78
CA ILE A 345 -18.03 -4.77 -4.22
C ILE A 345 -18.69 -4.51 -2.87
N THR A 346 -18.06 -3.73 -2.00
CA THR A 346 -18.57 -3.47 -0.64
C THR A 346 -19.56 -2.30 -0.57
N ARG A 347 -19.93 -1.70 -1.69
CA ARG A 347 -20.78 -0.49 -1.76
C ARG A 347 -20.22 0.67 -0.93
N GLY A 348 -18.90 0.73 -0.76
CA GLY A 348 -18.18 1.74 0.00
C GLY A 348 -17.96 1.37 1.48
N PRO A 349 -16.92 1.92 2.10
CA PRO A 349 -16.68 1.83 3.54
C PRO A 349 -17.74 2.60 4.32
N GLY A 350 -17.89 2.26 5.62
CA GLY A 350 -18.89 2.87 6.50
C GLY A 350 -18.55 4.29 6.98
N SER A 351 -17.31 4.75 6.80
CA SER A 351 -16.86 6.11 7.12
C SER A 351 -15.61 6.47 6.31
N ARG A 352 -15.33 7.77 6.21
CA ARG A 352 -14.13 8.30 5.53
C ARG A 352 -12.84 7.72 6.13
N ALA A 353 -12.72 7.71 7.47
CA ALA A 353 -11.56 7.14 8.17
C ALA A 353 -11.38 5.64 7.91
N ALA A 354 -12.45 4.87 7.84
CA ALA A 354 -12.40 3.45 7.45
C ALA A 354 -12.01 3.28 5.98
N GLY A 355 -12.48 4.17 5.11
CA GLY A 355 -12.13 4.20 3.69
C GLY A 355 -10.65 4.49 3.46
N LEU A 356 -10.11 5.48 4.15
CA LEU A 356 -8.70 5.85 4.11
C LEU A 356 -7.81 4.70 4.61
N ALA A 357 -8.15 4.09 5.75
CA ALA A 357 -7.42 2.96 6.31
C ALA A 357 -7.46 1.71 5.42
N MET A 358 -8.61 1.43 4.79
CA MET A 358 -8.75 0.32 3.84
C MET A 358 -7.91 0.57 2.57
N ALA A 359 -7.97 1.78 2.01
CA ALA A 359 -7.17 2.14 0.84
C ALA A 359 -5.66 2.05 1.16
N PHE A 360 -5.24 2.53 2.32
CA PHE A 360 -3.87 2.39 2.80
C PHE A 360 -3.41 0.92 2.80
N LYS A 361 -4.18 0.02 3.39
CA LYS A 361 -3.82 -1.41 3.45
C LYS A 361 -3.78 -2.05 2.07
N LEU A 362 -4.70 -1.70 1.18
CA LEU A 362 -4.69 -2.19 -0.20
C LEU A 362 -3.45 -1.74 -0.97
N ILE A 363 -3.08 -0.46 -0.82
CA ILE A 363 -1.89 0.10 -1.48
C ILE A 363 -0.62 -0.51 -0.87
N GLN A 364 -0.55 -0.66 0.46
CA GLN A 364 0.57 -1.32 1.15
C GLN A 364 0.76 -2.77 0.66
N ALA A 365 -0.31 -3.56 0.56
CA ALA A 365 -0.27 -4.91 0.03
C ALA A 365 0.10 -4.96 -1.48
N ALA A 366 -0.21 -3.91 -2.24
CA ALA A 366 0.23 -3.78 -3.62
C ALA A 366 1.72 -3.43 -3.70
N GLN A 367 2.22 -2.59 -2.80
CA GLN A 367 3.62 -2.16 -2.73
C GLN A 367 4.59 -3.35 -2.61
N ASP A 368 4.24 -4.39 -1.86
CA ASP A 368 5.06 -5.60 -1.69
C ASP A 368 5.34 -6.32 -3.04
N ARG A 369 4.53 -6.04 -4.06
CA ARG A 369 4.63 -6.62 -5.41
C ARG A 369 5.14 -5.65 -6.47
N TRP A 370 5.39 -4.39 -6.10
CA TRP A 370 5.90 -3.42 -7.06
C TRP A 370 7.33 -3.75 -7.45
N ARG A 371 7.58 -3.77 -8.74
CA ARG A 371 8.94 -3.90 -9.27
C ARG A 371 9.63 -2.54 -9.23
N ALA A 372 10.94 -2.56 -9.03
CA ALA A 372 11.78 -1.38 -9.20
C ALA A 372 11.63 -0.81 -10.63
N VAL A 373 12.05 0.43 -10.82
CA VAL A 373 12.18 0.98 -12.18
C VAL A 373 13.29 0.23 -12.94
N ASN A 374 13.23 0.24 -14.26
CA ASN A 374 14.28 -0.35 -15.09
C ASN A 374 15.61 0.38 -14.81
N ALA A 375 16.74 -0.31 -14.95
CA ALA A 375 18.06 0.25 -14.68
C ALA A 375 18.12 1.09 -13.38
N PRO A 376 17.80 0.49 -12.22
CA PRO A 376 17.61 1.23 -10.96
C PRO A 376 18.85 2.02 -10.50
N HIS A 377 20.05 1.59 -10.90
CA HIS A 377 21.30 2.29 -10.61
C HIS A 377 21.38 3.71 -11.23
N LEU A 378 20.67 3.95 -12.35
CA LEU A 378 20.63 5.28 -12.97
C LEU A 378 19.80 6.29 -12.16
N VAL A 379 18.93 5.84 -11.25
CA VAL A 379 18.15 6.74 -10.38
C VAL A 379 19.07 7.55 -9.46
N ALA A 380 20.11 6.91 -8.92
CA ALA A 380 21.11 7.60 -8.10
C ALA A 380 21.89 8.66 -8.91
N LEU A 381 22.22 8.39 -10.18
CA LEU A 381 22.87 9.36 -11.05
C LEU A 381 21.99 10.58 -11.33
N VAL A 382 20.68 10.36 -11.57
CA VAL A 382 19.72 11.46 -11.73
C VAL A 382 19.70 12.33 -10.48
N ARG A 383 19.67 11.73 -9.29
CA ARG A 383 19.72 12.48 -8.03
C ARG A 383 21.02 13.25 -7.85
N ALA A 384 22.13 12.70 -8.29
CA ALA A 384 23.43 13.36 -8.24
C ALA A 384 23.57 14.51 -9.26
N GLY A 385 22.54 14.78 -10.08
CA GLY A 385 22.53 15.86 -11.06
C GLY A 385 23.22 15.49 -12.39
N ALA A 386 23.38 14.20 -12.68
CA ALA A 386 23.88 13.76 -13.98
C ALA A 386 22.92 14.23 -15.10
N THR A 387 23.49 14.74 -16.19
CA THR A 387 22.73 15.22 -17.34
C THR A 387 22.48 14.09 -18.32
N PHE A 388 21.23 13.95 -18.77
CA PHE A 388 20.83 13.03 -19.82
C PHE A 388 20.27 13.82 -21.00
N VAL A 389 20.65 13.45 -22.20
CA VAL A 389 20.13 14.03 -23.45
C VAL A 389 19.58 12.88 -24.30
N ASN A 390 18.29 12.95 -24.61
CA ASN A 390 17.59 11.89 -25.34
C ASN A 390 17.85 10.49 -24.72
N GLY A 391 17.78 10.41 -23.39
CA GLY A 391 17.95 9.17 -22.65
C GLY A 391 19.38 8.69 -22.41
N LYS A 392 20.37 9.32 -22.99
CA LYS A 392 21.79 8.96 -22.87
C LYS A 392 22.49 9.86 -21.86
N LEU A 393 23.32 9.28 -21.01
CA LEU A 393 24.17 10.01 -20.08
C LEU A 393 25.18 10.85 -20.87
N VAL A 394 25.24 12.15 -20.57
CA VAL A 394 26.27 13.04 -21.08
C VAL A 394 27.42 13.04 -20.07
N GLU A 395 28.53 12.41 -20.44
CA GLU A 395 29.76 12.51 -19.67
C GLU A 395 30.24 13.96 -19.68
N ARG A 396 30.61 14.51 -18.53
CA ARG A 396 31.27 15.83 -18.49
C ARG A 396 32.57 15.69 -19.27
N PRO A 397 32.92 16.63 -20.17
CA PRO A 397 34.26 16.68 -20.71
C PRO A 397 35.21 16.76 -19.50
N ASP A 398 36.22 15.91 -19.46
CA ASP A 398 37.27 15.97 -18.44
C ASP A 398 37.73 17.42 -18.34
N GLU A 399 37.77 17.96 -17.11
CA GLU A 399 38.47 19.23 -16.87
C GLU A 399 39.89 19.03 -17.37
N VAL A 400 40.20 19.67 -18.48
CA VAL A 400 41.55 19.66 -19.08
C VAL A 400 42.49 20.11 -17.98
N SER A 401 43.26 19.18 -17.42
CA SER A 401 44.35 19.46 -16.52
C SER A 401 45.24 20.50 -17.21
N HIS A 402 45.19 21.73 -16.72
CA HIS A 402 46.18 22.73 -17.11
C HIS A 402 47.55 22.15 -16.72
N PRO A 403 48.49 21.98 -17.66
CA PRO A 403 49.86 21.68 -17.30
C PRO A 403 50.38 22.86 -16.49
N GLU A 404 50.83 22.62 -15.28
CA GLU A 404 51.59 23.56 -14.50
C GLU A 404 52.78 24.00 -15.37
N ALA A 405 52.82 25.31 -15.66
CA ALA A 405 53.99 25.93 -16.28
C ALA A 405 55.14 25.89 -15.27
N ALA A 406 56.21 25.19 -15.65
CA ALA A 406 57.52 25.20 -14.98
C ALA A 406 58.23 26.52 -15.20
#